data_8bac59e71b56ea91a210689d0769f7ce
#
_entry.id   8bac59e71b56ea91a210689d0769f7ce
#
_cell.length_a   1.000
_cell.length_b   1.000
_cell.length_c   1.000
_cell.angle_alpha   90.00
_cell.angle_beta   90.00
_cell.angle_gamma   90.00
#
_symmetry.space_group_name_H-M   'P 1'
#
loop_
_entity.id
_entity.type
_entity.pdbx_description
1 polymer ?
#
loop_
_entity_poly.entity_id
_entity_poly.type
_entity_poly.pdbx_seq_one_letter_code
_entity_poly.pdbx_strand_id
1 'polypeptide(L)'
;MDNQTRSTETPPPLTAVITGAGSGIGRATARAFLSAGFRVVLAGRREAELQETAAGSEAALVVPADITVPDDVERLFAAAVGAFGRIDVLFNNAGTFGPTGSIDELSIEDWNRTLAVNVTGTMLCAAAAVRHMKAQSPQGGRIINNGSVSAHTPRPLSAAYTATKHAVTGLTKAIDLDGRPFGITCGQIDIGNAATDLLAGIGGGQGALQANGTRAEEPSFPAEEAAAAVLFMASAPASANVRSLLVTAAGMPFGGRG
;
A
#
# COMPACT_ATOMS: atom_id res chain seq x y z
N MET A 1 -13.20 -47.57 -17.63
CA MET A 1 -12.04 -46.94 -16.91
C MET A 1 -11.62 -45.75 -17.72
N ASP A 2 -12.28 -44.59 -17.46
CA ASP A 2 -11.97 -43.33 -18.13
C ASP A 2 -10.78 -42.67 -17.44
N ASN A 3 -9.67 -42.70 -18.14
CA ASN A 3 -8.44 -42.03 -17.71
C ASN A 3 -8.57 -40.54 -18.10
N GLN A 4 -9.21 -39.74 -17.24
CA GLN A 4 -9.21 -38.27 -17.38
C GLN A 4 -7.78 -37.78 -17.17
N THR A 5 -7.08 -37.54 -18.26
CA THR A 5 -5.85 -36.73 -18.29
C THR A 5 -6.18 -35.36 -17.75
N ARG A 6 -5.86 -35.10 -16.47
CA ARG A 6 -5.84 -33.75 -15.90
C ARG A 6 -4.79 -32.96 -16.68
N SER A 7 -5.25 -32.02 -17.49
CA SER A 7 -4.37 -31.03 -18.09
C SER A 7 -3.62 -30.29 -16.96
N THR A 8 -2.31 -30.38 -16.96
CA THR A 8 -1.42 -29.69 -16.03
C THR A 8 -1.20 -28.24 -16.52
N GLU A 9 -2.29 -27.52 -16.78
CA GLU A 9 -2.16 -26.08 -17.06
C GLU A 9 -1.75 -25.36 -15.77
N THR A 10 -0.59 -24.75 -15.79
CA THR A 10 -0.16 -23.85 -14.71
C THR A 10 -1.18 -22.72 -14.58
N PRO A 11 -1.72 -22.46 -13.39
CA PRO A 11 -2.68 -21.38 -13.23
C PRO A 11 -2.07 -20.05 -13.70
N PRO A 12 -2.88 -19.17 -14.32
CA PRO A 12 -2.37 -17.90 -14.81
C PRO A 12 -1.77 -17.07 -13.66
N PRO A 13 -0.73 -16.27 -13.95
CA PRO A 13 -0.14 -15.40 -12.94
C PRO A 13 -1.16 -14.47 -12.29
N LEU A 14 -1.07 -14.29 -10.98
CA LEU A 14 -1.91 -13.35 -10.24
C LEU A 14 -1.57 -11.91 -10.66
N THR A 15 -2.59 -11.04 -10.70
CA THR A 15 -2.45 -9.63 -11.05
C THR A 15 -2.51 -8.75 -9.80
N ALA A 16 -1.50 -7.93 -9.60
CA ALA A 16 -1.43 -6.96 -8.52
C ALA A 16 -1.45 -5.52 -9.05
N VAL A 17 -2.25 -4.65 -8.44
CA VAL A 17 -2.20 -3.21 -8.62
C VAL A 17 -1.47 -2.60 -7.43
N ILE A 18 -0.42 -1.81 -7.67
CA ILE A 18 0.39 -1.19 -6.63
C ILE A 18 0.38 0.32 -6.83
N THR A 19 -0.19 1.07 -5.87
CA THR A 19 -0.19 2.53 -5.92
C THR A 19 1.09 3.10 -5.28
N GLY A 20 1.57 4.24 -5.79
CA GLY A 20 2.85 4.81 -5.36
C GLY A 20 4.05 3.92 -5.72
N ALA A 21 3.97 3.19 -6.84
CA ALA A 21 4.96 2.20 -7.24
C ALA A 21 6.29 2.80 -7.76
N GLY A 22 6.39 4.12 -7.92
CA GLY A 22 7.57 4.77 -8.48
C GLY A 22 8.74 4.95 -7.52
N SER A 23 8.59 4.74 -6.19
CA SER A 23 9.65 4.95 -5.20
C SER A 23 9.43 4.15 -3.94
N GLY A 24 10.44 4.10 -3.07
CA GLY A 24 10.37 3.55 -1.72
C GLY A 24 9.75 2.16 -1.63
N ILE A 25 8.87 1.96 -0.65
CA ILE A 25 8.19 0.67 -0.41
C ILE A 25 7.40 0.19 -1.63
N GLY A 26 6.72 1.13 -2.34
CA GLY A 26 5.95 0.77 -3.54
C GLY A 26 6.81 0.20 -4.65
N ARG A 27 7.98 0.80 -4.93
CA ARG A 27 8.95 0.30 -5.90
C ARG A 27 9.50 -1.05 -5.49
N ALA A 28 9.94 -1.19 -4.23
CA ALA A 28 10.48 -2.44 -3.72
C ALA A 28 9.43 -3.56 -3.79
N THR A 29 8.17 -3.27 -3.40
CA THR A 29 7.05 -4.21 -3.49
C THR A 29 6.77 -4.63 -4.93
N ALA A 30 6.72 -3.68 -5.86
CA ALA A 30 6.48 -3.97 -7.27
C ALA A 30 7.54 -4.92 -7.84
N ARG A 31 8.81 -4.67 -7.56
CA ARG A 31 9.92 -5.54 -7.98
C ARG A 31 9.86 -6.92 -7.33
N ALA A 32 9.52 -7.00 -6.04
CA ALA A 32 9.34 -8.27 -5.34
C ALA A 32 8.20 -9.11 -5.95
N PHE A 33 7.06 -8.47 -6.29
CA PHE A 33 5.92 -9.14 -6.93
C PHE A 33 6.25 -9.62 -8.34
N LEU A 34 6.91 -8.79 -9.16
CA LEU A 34 7.40 -9.22 -10.49
C LEU A 34 8.32 -10.42 -10.38
N SER A 35 9.28 -10.39 -9.44
CA SER A 35 10.20 -11.51 -9.20
C SER A 35 9.50 -12.78 -8.71
N ALA A 36 8.36 -12.64 -8.02
CA ALA A 36 7.51 -13.74 -7.57
C ALA A 36 6.53 -14.25 -8.66
N GLY A 37 6.60 -13.71 -9.89
CA GLY A 37 5.78 -14.15 -11.02
C GLY A 37 4.41 -13.50 -11.12
N PHE A 38 4.13 -12.42 -10.40
CA PHE A 38 2.90 -11.65 -10.58
C PHE A 38 2.96 -10.80 -11.85
N ARG A 39 1.79 -10.53 -12.43
CA ARG A 39 1.58 -9.38 -13.31
C ARG A 39 1.35 -8.16 -12.44
N VAL A 40 2.05 -7.05 -12.70
CA VAL A 40 2.02 -5.89 -11.80
C VAL A 40 1.63 -4.63 -12.56
N VAL A 41 0.57 -3.96 -12.10
CA VAL A 41 0.19 -2.63 -12.57
C VAL A 41 0.81 -1.61 -11.63
N LEU A 42 1.68 -0.79 -12.19
CA LEU A 42 2.46 0.23 -11.50
C LEU A 42 1.75 1.58 -11.61
N ALA A 43 1.14 2.05 -10.53
CA ALA A 43 0.41 3.31 -10.51
C ALA A 43 1.15 4.40 -9.72
N GLY A 44 1.12 5.62 -10.24
CA GLY A 44 1.71 6.80 -9.63
C GLY A 44 1.71 7.97 -10.60
N ARG A 45 2.05 9.17 -10.13
CA ARG A 45 2.00 10.39 -10.95
C ARG A 45 3.19 10.55 -11.90
N ARG A 46 4.35 10.00 -11.54
CA ARG A 46 5.61 10.21 -12.26
C ARG A 46 5.93 9.00 -13.12
N GLU A 47 5.69 9.13 -14.42
CA GLU A 47 5.82 8.01 -15.36
C GLU A 47 7.26 7.49 -15.43
N ALA A 48 8.26 8.37 -15.45
CA ALA A 48 9.67 7.96 -15.56
C ALA A 48 10.09 7.02 -14.44
N GLU A 49 9.69 7.30 -13.20
CA GLU A 49 9.99 6.46 -12.04
C GLU A 49 9.22 5.13 -12.06
N LEU A 50 8.02 5.11 -12.65
CA LEU A 50 7.28 3.86 -12.87
C LEU A 50 7.95 2.99 -13.92
N GLN A 51 8.44 3.59 -15.02
CA GLN A 51 9.22 2.89 -16.06
C GLN A 51 10.52 2.32 -15.49
N GLU A 52 11.22 3.09 -14.65
CA GLU A 52 12.41 2.60 -13.94
C GLU A 52 12.08 1.42 -13.00
N THR A 53 10.90 1.45 -12.36
CA THR A 53 10.44 0.36 -11.51
C THR A 53 10.12 -0.88 -12.32
N ALA A 54 9.47 -0.73 -13.47
CA ALA A 54 9.13 -1.80 -14.41
C ALA A 54 10.38 -2.50 -14.99
N ALA A 55 11.48 -1.77 -15.16
CA ALA A 55 12.76 -2.26 -15.67
C ALA A 55 12.63 -3.09 -16.96
N GLY A 56 11.69 -2.75 -17.83
CA GLY A 56 11.44 -3.44 -19.11
C GLY A 56 10.71 -4.80 -18.97
N SER A 57 10.17 -5.14 -17.80
CA SER A 57 9.44 -6.38 -17.61
C SER A 57 8.12 -6.40 -18.39
N GLU A 58 7.89 -7.43 -19.20
CA GLU A 58 6.62 -7.64 -19.93
C GLU A 58 5.44 -7.95 -18.99
N ALA A 59 5.71 -8.37 -17.76
CA ALA A 59 4.70 -8.60 -16.72
C ALA A 59 4.29 -7.29 -15.99
N ALA A 60 4.90 -6.15 -16.34
CA ALA A 60 4.62 -4.86 -15.75
C ALA A 60 3.78 -3.98 -16.70
N LEU A 61 2.72 -3.36 -16.17
CA LEU A 61 1.95 -2.33 -16.86
C LEU A 61 2.12 -1.01 -16.12
N VAL A 62 2.68 -0.02 -16.78
CA VAL A 62 2.83 1.34 -16.23
C VAL A 62 1.59 2.16 -16.55
N VAL A 63 0.95 2.70 -15.50
CA VAL A 63 -0.25 3.55 -15.63
C VAL A 63 -0.06 4.82 -14.79
N PRO A 64 0.32 5.95 -15.39
CA PRO A 64 0.33 7.24 -14.71
C PRO A 64 -1.06 7.61 -14.22
N ALA A 65 -1.21 7.83 -12.91
CA ALA A 65 -2.48 8.16 -12.28
C ALA A 65 -2.26 8.95 -10.98
N ASP A 66 -3.13 9.93 -10.74
CA ASP A 66 -3.28 10.57 -9.44
C ASP A 66 -4.47 9.93 -8.73
N ILE A 67 -4.20 9.21 -7.63
CA ILE A 67 -5.26 8.50 -6.89
C ILE A 67 -6.27 9.43 -6.21
N THR A 68 -6.02 10.74 -6.17
CA THR A 68 -6.97 11.74 -5.65
C THR A 68 -8.01 12.15 -6.68
N VAL A 69 -7.82 11.76 -7.96
CA VAL A 69 -8.70 12.07 -9.08
C VAL A 69 -9.52 10.82 -9.44
N PRO A 70 -10.86 10.84 -9.26
CA PRO A 70 -11.71 9.67 -9.52
C PRO A 70 -11.55 9.09 -10.92
N ASP A 71 -11.49 9.93 -11.96
CA ASP A 71 -11.37 9.48 -13.35
C ASP A 71 -10.03 8.78 -13.62
N ASP A 72 -8.95 9.23 -12.96
CA ASP A 72 -7.65 8.57 -13.03
C ASP A 72 -7.70 7.17 -12.41
N VAL A 73 -8.39 7.03 -11.29
CA VAL A 73 -8.58 5.74 -10.63
C VAL A 73 -9.40 4.80 -11.52
N GLU A 74 -10.54 5.25 -12.08
CA GLU A 74 -11.32 4.42 -13.00
C GLU A 74 -10.49 3.97 -14.21
N ARG A 75 -9.72 4.88 -14.82
CA ARG A 75 -8.82 4.57 -15.94
C ARG A 75 -7.73 3.56 -15.54
N LEU A 76 -7.15 3.69 -14.35
CA LEU A 76 -6.15 2.76 -13.81
C LEU A 76 -6.69 1.34 -13.74
N PHE A 77 -7.84 1.16 -13.12
CA PHE A 77 -8.42 -0.17 -12.93
C PHE A 77 -8.95 -0.76 -14.22
N ALA A 78 -9.52 0.06 -15.12
CA ALA A 78 -9.91 -0.38 -16.46
C ALA A 78 -8.70 -0.86 -17.28
N ALA A 79 -7.57 -0.14 -17.23
CA ALA A 79 -6.33 -0.54 -17.88
C ALA A 79 -5.78 -1.87 -17.31
N ALA A 80 -5.83 -2.05 -16.00
CA ALA A 80 -5.42 -3.29 -15.34
C ALA A 80 -6.22 -4.50 -15.84
N VAL A 81 -7.56 -4.36 -15.88
CA VAL A 81 -8.46 -5.43 -16.35
C VAL A 81 -8.32 -5.63 -17.86
N GLY A 82 -8.18 -4.56 -18.64
CA GLY A 82 -7.97 -4.66 -20.09
C GLY A 82 -6.70 -5.42 -20.48
N ALA A 83 -5.61 -5.21 -19.71
CA ALA A 83 -4.33 -5.86 -19.98
C ALA A 83 -4.25 -7.30 -19.45
N PHE A 84 -4.78 -7.56 -18.26
CA PHE A 84 -4.54 -8.80 -17.53
C PHE A 84 -5.81 -9.62 -17.21
N GLY A 85 -6.98 -9.08 -17.51
CA GLY A 85 -8.28 -9.75 -17.38
C GLY A 85 -8.87 -9.78 -15.98
N ARG A 86 -8.07 -9.57 -14.92
CA ARG A 86 -8.50 -9.63 -13.52
C ARG A 86 -7.59 -8.85 -12.59
N ILE A 87 -8.04 -8.66 -11.36
CA ILE A 87 -7.27 -8.07 -10.26
C ILE A 87 -7.36 -8.99 -9.06
N ASP A 88 -6.21 -9.52 -8.63
CA ASP A 88 -6.13 -10.44 -7.50
C ASP A 88 -5.69 -9.74 -6.22
N VAL A 89 -4.80 -8.74 -6.35
CA VAL A 89 -4.25 -7.98 -5.22
C VAL A 89 -4.29 -6.49 -5.52
N LEU A 90 -4.71 -5.70 -4.53
CA LEU A 90 -4.48 -4.27 -4.49
C LEU A 90 -3.56 -3.96 -3.31
N PHE A 91 -2.41 -3.34 -3.56
CA PHE A 91 -1.61 -2.71 -2.51
C PHE A 91 -1.79 -1.20 -2.56
N ASN A 92 -2.62 -0.67 -1.65
CA ASN A 92 -2.81 0.76 -1.42
C ASN A 92 -1.60 1.30 -0.64
N ASN A 93 -0.57 1.70 -1.38
CA ASN A 93 0.68 2.18 -0.79
C ASN A 93 0.89 3.69 -0.97
N ALA A 94 0.34 4.31 -2.01
CA ALA A 94 0.50 5.73 -2.22
C ALA A 94 0.10 6.53 -0.98
N GLY A 95 0.97 7.44 -0.56
CA GLY A 95 0.76 8.25 0.63
C GLY A 95 1.78 9.37 0.75
N THR A 96 1.48 10.32 1.62
CA THR A 96 2.36 11.44 1.98
C THR A 96 2.37 11.61 3.50
N PHE A 97 3.52 12.04 4.04
CA PHE A 97 3.59 12.40 5.46
C PHE A 97 2.84 13.71 5.74
N GLY A 98 2.74 14.57 4.73
CA GLY A 98 2.26 15.93 4.88
C GLY A 98 3.27 16.83 5.59
N PRO A 99 2.90 18.08 5.90
CA PRO A 99 3.74 18.99 6.65
C PRO A 99 3.85 18.59 8.12
N THR A 100 4.96 18.94 8.74
CA THR A 100 5.17 18.82 10.17
C THR A 100 4.84 20.15 10.85
N GLY A 101 4.10 20.10 11.95
CA GLY A 101 3.72 21.28 12.73
C GLY A 101 2.78 20.89 13.86
N SER A 102 2.66 21.78 14.87
CA SER A 102 1.66 21.64 15.92
C SER A 102 0.25 21.80 15.34
N ILE A 103 -0.76 21.33 16.06
CA ILE A 103 -2.14 21.33 15.54
C ILE A 103 -2.67 22.72 15.23
N ASP A 104 -2.22 23.73 15.95
CA ASP A 104 -2.58 25.14 15.78
C ASP A 104 -1.85 25.83 14.61
N GLU A 105 -0.75 25.24 14.12
CA GLU A 105 0.02 25.74 12.97
C GLU A 105 -0.38 25.03 11.66
N LEU A 106 -1.13 23.94 11.73
CA LEU A 106 -1.53 23.16 10.56
C LEU A 106 -2.59 23.91 9.73
N SER A 107 -2.26 24.27 8.48
CA SER A 107 -3.23 24.89 7.58
C SER A 107 -4.33 23.90 7.16
N ILE A 108 -5.53 24.43 6.88
CA ILE A 108 -6.63 23.60 6.39
C ILE A 108 -6.32 22.99 5.00
N GLU A 109 -5.54 23.68 4.18
CA GLU A 109 -5.08 23.24 2.88
C GLU A 109 -4.15 22.05 3.00
N ASP A 110 -3.23 22.06 3.93
CA ASP A 110 -2.29 20.97 4.19
C ASP A 110 -2.99 19.75 4.80
N TRP A 111 -3.91 19.99 5.71
CA TRP A 111 -4.81 18.96 6.23
C TRP A 111 -5.57 18.27 5.11
N ASN A 112 -6.31 19.05 4.31
CA ASN A 112 -7.12 18.52 3.21
C ASN A 112 -6.28 17.77 2.17
N ARG A 113 -5.09 18.27 1.83
CA ARG A 113 -4.17 17.60 0.89
C ARG A 113 -3.69 16.25 1.43
N THR A 114 -3.38 16.18 2.72
CA THR A 114 -2.94 14.94 3.36
C THR A 114 -4.08 13.91 3.40
N LEU A 115 -5.31 14.34 3.74
CA LEU A 115 -6.49 13.49 3.70
C LEU A 115 -6.82 13.02 2.27
N ALA A 116 -6.74 13.92 1.29
CA ALA A 116 -7.04 13.59 -0.10
C ALA A 116 -6.18 12.42 -0.59
N VAL A 117 -4.88 12.44 -0.31
CA VAL A 117 -3.98 11.34 -0.73
C VAL A 117 -4.18 10.10 0.13
N ASN A 118 -4.03 10.24 1.46
CA ASN A 118 -3.90 9.07 2.35
C ASN A 118 -5.23 8.36 2.63
N VAL A 119 -6.35 9.09 2.61
CA VAL A 119 -7.68 8.55 2.95
C VAL A 119 -8.56 8.43 1.73
N THR A 120 -8.83 9.56 1.04
CA THR A 120 -9.74 9.57 -0.11
C THR A 120 -9.17 8.73 -1.26
N GLY A 121 -7.89 8.89 -1.59
CA GLY A 121 -7.24 8.09 -2.64
C GLY A 121 -7.22 6.59 -2.32
N THR A 122 -6.92 6.22 -1.07
CA THR A 122 -7.01 4.83 -0.60
C THR A 122 -8.43 4.28 -0.75
N MET A 123 -9.45 5.05 -0.36
CA MET A 123 -10.86 4.69 -0.49
C MET A 123 -11.27 4.51 -1.95
N LEU A 124 -10.91 5.46 -2.83
CA LEU A 124 -11.24 5.40 -4.26
C LEU A 124 -10.64 4.15 -4.92
N CYS A 125 -9.36 3.87 -4.67
CA CYS A 125 -8.70 2.67 -5.20
C CYS A 125 -9.33 1.39 -4.64
N ALA A 126 -9.63 1.34 -3.34
CA ALA A 126 -10.30 0.19 -2.74
C ALA A 126 -11.69 -0.04 -3.32
N ALA A 127 -12.49 1.03 -3.51
CA ALA A 127 -13.81 0.95 -4.11
C ALA A 127 -13.76 0.43 -5.56
N ALA A 128 -12.82 0.91 -6.37
CA ALA A 128 -12.61 0.42 -7.73
C ALA A 128 -12.20 -1.06 -7.73
N ALA A 129 -11.23 -1.44 -6.90
CA ALA A 129 -10.81 -2.83 -6.76
C ALA A 129 -11.99 -3.75 -6.38
N VAL A 130 -12.77 -3.37 -5.37
CA VAL A 130 -13.92 -4.16 -4.92
C VAL A 130 -14.95 -4.33 -6.03
N ARG A 131 -15.24 -3.30 -6.84
CA ARG A 131 -16.15 -3.42 -7.99
C ARG A 131 -15.66 -4.48 -8.99
N HIS A 132 -14.39 -4.43 -9.36
CA HIS A 132 -13.81 -5.40 -10.29
C HIS A 132 -13.73 -6.80 -9.69
N MET A 133 -13.27 -6.94 -8.44
CA MET A 133 -13.18 -8.21 -7.73
C MET A 133 -14.55 -8.91 -7.53
N LYS A 134 -15.65 -8.14 -7.45
CA LYS A 134 -17.02 -8.65 -7.43
C LYS A 134 -17.50 -9.09 -8.81
N ALA A 135 -17.08 -8.41 -9.86
CA ALA A 135 -17.55 -8.67 -11.23
C ALA A 135 -16.77 -9.78 -11.96
N GLN A 136 -15.53 -10.04 -11.56
CA GLN A 136 -14.67 -11.06 -12.20
C GLN A 136 -15.07 -12.51 -11.85
N SER A 137 -14.61 -13.47 -12.66
CA SER A 137 -14.82 -14.91 -12.41
C SER A 137 -13.45 -15.64 -12.39
N PRO A 138 -13.14 -16.39 -11.31
CA PRO A 138 -13.87 -16.42 -10.05
C PRO A 138 -13.84 -15.08 -9.32
N GLN A 139 -14.89 -14.81 -8.53
CA GLN A 139 -14.93 -13.66 -7.63
C GLN A 139 -13.83 -13.74 -6.56
N GLY A 140 -13.47 -12.60 -5.96
CA GLY A 140 -12.55 -12.54 -4.85
C GLY A 140 -11.29 -11.76 -5.17
N GLY A 141 -10.50 -11.55 -4.16
CA GLY A 141 -9.25 -10.81 -4.22
C GLY A 141 -8.79 -10.35 -2.84
N ARG A 142 -7.67 -9.67 -2.81
CA ARG A 142 -7.05 -9.21 -1.58
C ARG A 142 -6.67 -7.74 -1.66
N ILE A 143 -7.07 -6.98 -0.66
CA ILE A 143 -6.67 -5.58 -0.50
C ILE A 143 -5.71 -5.49 0.68
N ILE A 144 -4.58 -4.87 0.48
CA ILE A 144 -3.58 -4.59 1.52
C ILE A 144 -3.41 -3.08 1.59
N ASN A 145 -3.73 -2.50 2.73
CA ASN A 145 -3.56 -1.07 2.96
C ASN A 145 -2.25 -0.81 3.71
N ASN A 146 -1.45 0.13 3.20
CA ASN A 146 -0.24 0.59 3.88
C ASN A 146 -0.63 1.54 5.02
N GLY A 147 -0.66 1.00 6.21
CA GLY A 147 -0.83 1.73 7.46
C GLY A 147 0.44 2.45 7.90
N SER A 148 0.66 2.47 9.18
CA SER A 148 1.89 2.97 9.84
C SER A 148 1.83 2.67 11.32
N VAL A 149 2.99 2.58 11.97
CA VAL A 149 3.08 2.65 13.44
C VAL A 149 2.39 3.89 14.01
N SER A 150 2.24 4.96 13.21
CA SER A 150 1.48 6.16 13.60
C SER A 150 -0.03 5.93 13.71
N ALA A 151 -0.55 4.78 13.25
CA ALA A 151 -1.92 4.37 13.53
C ALA A 151 -2.11 3.84 14.97
N HIS A 152 -1.03 3.72 15.73
CA HIS A 152 -1.01 3.23 17.12
C HIS A 152 -0.39 4.26 18.05
N THR A 153 0.82 4.73 17.73
CA THR A 153 1.60 5.67 18.54
C THR A 153 2.10 6.81 17.65
N PRO A 154 1.55 8.03 17.80
CA PRO A 154 1.93 9.17 16.95
C PRO A 154 3.35 9.66 17.25
N ARG A 155 3.96 10.33 16.27
CA ARG A 155 5.12 11.20 16.51
C ARG A 155 4.66 12.62 16.84
N PRO A 156 5.45 13.39 17.58
CA PRO A 156 5.19 14.83 17.69
C PRO A 156 5.08 15.49 16.31
N LEU A 157 4.28 16.53 16.19
CA LEU A 157 4.10 17.36 14.99
C LEU A 157 3.58 16.59 13.76
N SER A 158 2.81 15.50 13.94
CA SER A 158 2.31 14.65 12.85
C SER A 158 0.79 14.50 12.85
N ALA A 159 0.04 15.50 13.30
CA ALA A 159 -1.40 15.40 13.52
C ALA A 159 -2.18 14.93 12.28
N ALA A 160 -1.96 15.52 11.11
CA ALA A 160 -2.64 15.15 9.87
C ALA A 160 -2.29 13.70 9.46
N TYR A 161 -1.01 13.35 9.45
CA TYR A 161 -0.56 12.00 9.12
C TYR A 161 -1.16 10.95 10.06
N THR A 162 -1.06 11.19 11.36
CA THR A 162 -1.61 10.33 12.41
C THR A 162 -3.11 10.10 12.22
N ALA A 163 -3.89 11.18 12.02
CA ALA A 163 -5.32 11.08 11.76
C ALA A 163 -5.62 10.23 10.53
N THR A 164 -4.87 10.43 9.43
CA THR A 164 -5.08 9.64 8.21
C THR A 164 -4.78 8.16 8.41
N LYS A 165 -3.74 7.81 9.18
CA LYS A 165 -3.37 6.39 9.40
C LYS A 165 -4.36 5.68 10.33
N HIS A 166 -4.95 6.38 11.29
CA HIS A 166 -6.09 5.87 12.06
C HIS A 166 -7.34 5.67 11.18
N ALA A 167 -7.63 6.61 10.26
CA ALA A 167 -8.74 6.48 9.31
C ALA A 167 -8.55 5.25 8.39
N VAL A 168 -7.34 5.00 7.89
CA VAL A 168 -7.03 3.80 7.09
C VAL A 168 -7.30 2.52 7.87
N THR A 169 -7.03 2.49 9.18
CA THR A 169 -7.36 1.33 10.03
C THR A 169 -8.88 1.08 10.09
N GLY A 170 -9.68 2.13 10.19
CA GLY A 170 -11.14 2.03 10.12
C GLY A 170 -11.63 1.51 8.77
N LEU A 171 -11.12 2.10 7.67
CA LEU A 171 -11.43 1.67 6.30
C LEU A 171 -11.08 0.19 6.07
N THR A 172 -9.91 -0.25 6.50
CA THR A 172 -9.47 -1.64 6.36
C THR A 172 -10.46 -2.62 6.98
N LYS A 173 -10.93 -2.32 8.18
CA LYS A 173 -11.90 -3.17 8.89
C LYS A 173 -13.27 -3.20 8.20
N ALA A 174 -13.74 -2.04 7.70
CA ALA A 174 -15.01 -1.94 6.98
C ALA A 174 -14.95 -2.71 5.65
N ILE A 175 -13.89 -2.52 4.85
CA ILE A 175 -13.69 -3.22 3.57
C ILE A 175 -13.62 -4.75 3.79
N ASP A 176 -12.94 -5.23 4.84
CA ASP A 176 -12.88 -6.66 5.16
C ASP A 176 -14.28 -7.24 5.44
N LEU A 177 -15.13 -6.50 6.17
CA LEU A 177 -16.49 -6.95 6.47
C LEU A 177 -17.36 -6.98 5.21
N ASP A 178 -17.35 -5.91 4.42
CA ASP A 178 -18.18 -5.76 3.23
C ASP A 178 -17.75 -6.70 2.09
N GLY A 179 -16.47 -7.08 2.06
CA GLY A 179 -15.89 -7.97 1.06
C GLY A 179 -16.16 -9.45 1.23
N ARG A 180 -16.44 -9.90 2.46
CA ARG A 180 -16.58 -11.34 2.81
C ARG A 180 -17.55 -12.13 1.95
N PRO A 181 -18.78 -11.63 1.64
CA PRO A 181 -19.72 -12.38 0.81
C PRO A 181 -19.21 -12.66 -0.61
N PHE A 182 -18.15 -11.96 -1.05
CA PHE A 182 -17.59 -12.02 -2.39
C PHE A 182 -16.20 -12.65 -2.41
N GLY A 183 -15.72 -13.22 -1.30
CA GLY A 183 -14.37 -13.75 -1.20
C GLY A 183 -13.26 -12.68 -1.27
N ILE A 184 -13.60 -11.43 -0.94
CA ILE A 184 -12.64 -10.31 -0.89
C ILE A 184 -12.18 -10.14 0.55
N THR A 185 -10.86 -10.13 0.75
CA THR A 185 -10.25 -9.88 2.08
C THR A 185 -9.54 -8.53 2.10
N CYS A 186 -9.51 -7.90 3.26
CA CYS A 186 -8.73 -6.69 3.47
C CYS A 186 -7.85 -6.82 4.71
N GLY A 187 -6.59 -6.41 4.58
CA GLY A 187 -5.63 -6.37 5.68
C GLY A 187 -4.82 -5.07 5.66
N GLN A 188 -4.17 -4.78 6.77
CA GLN A 188 -3.30 -3.61 6.92
C GLN A 188 -1.90 -4.05 7.31
N ILE A 189 -0.89 -3.46 6.68
CA ILE A 189 0.49 -3.54 7.13
C ILE A 189 0.89 -2.21 7.76
N ASP A 190 1.34 -2.24 9.01
CA ASP A 190 1.85 -1.07 9.72
C ASP A 190 3.37 -1.11 9.72
N ILE A 191 3.97 -0.19 8.99
CA ILE A 191 5.42 -0.14 8.77
C ILE A 191 6.01 1.02 9.57
N GLY A 192 7.08 0.73 10.31
CA GLY A 192 7.83 1.72 11.07
C GLY A 192 9.29 1.78 10.64
N ASN A 193 9.73 2.97 10.19
CA ASN A 193 11.11 3.31 9.84
C ASN A 193 11.72 2.46 8.69
N ALA A 194 10.96 2.14 7.64
CA ALA A 194 11.59 1.67 6.40
C ALA A 194 12.41 2.80 5.75
N ALA A 195 13.62 2.48 5.32
CA ALA A 195 14.54 3.43 4.67
C ALA A 195 13.99 3.87 3.31
N THR A 196 13.40 5.05 3.26
CA THR A 196 12.76 5.64 2.08
C THR A 196 12.96 7.15 2.10
N ASP A 197 12.74 7.81 0.96
CA ASP A 197 12.75 9.28 0.87
C ASP A 197 11.76 9.93 1.85
N LEU A 198 10.62 9.25 2.10
CA LEU A 198 9.62 9.71 3.06
C LEU A 198 10.19 9.73 4.48
N LEU A 199 10.95 8.72 4.88
CA LEU A 199 11.62 8.68 6.18
C LEU A 199 12.75 9.70 6.25
N ALA A 200 13.54 9.84 5.18
CA ALA A 200 14.63 10.82 5.10
C ALA A 200 14.15 12.26 5.27
N GLY A 201 12.91 12.56 4.82
CA GLY A 201 12.24 13.85 5.03
C GLY A 201 11.82 14.12 6.47
N ILE A 202 11.72 13.08 7.32
CA ILE A 202 11.34 13.24 8.73
C ILE A 202 12.55 13.71 9.54
N GLY A 203 12.47 14.92 10.08
CA GLY A 203 13.51 15.46 10.95
C GLY A 203 14.62 16.26 10.25
N GLY A 204 14.59 16.40 8.91
CA GLY A 204 15.52 17.27 8.18
C GLY A 204 17.02 16.97 8.42
N GLY A 205 17.39 15.71 8.60
CA GLY A 205 18.78 15.29 8.87
C GLY A 205 19.24 15.46 10.34
N GLN A 206 18.36 15.95 11.23
CA GLN A 206 18.68 16.15 12.65
C GLN A 206 18.11 15.04 13.57
N GLY A 207 17.64 13.95 13.01
CA GLY A 207 16.93 12.89 13.74
C GLY A 207 15.45 13.22 14.03
N ALA A 208 14.71 12.20 14.43
CA ALA A 208 13.30 12.30 14.74
C ALA A 208 13.06 12.99 16.08
N LEU A 209 12.07 13.90 16.12
CA LEU A 209 11.64 14.54 17.37
C LEU A 209 10.97 13.49 18.28
N GLN A 210 11.45 13.39 19.51
CA GLN A 210 10.95 12.48 20.52
C GLN A 210 9.88 13.17 21.40
N ALA A 211 9.09 12.38 22.13
CA ALA A 211 8.04 12.90 23.02
C ALA A 211 8.59 13.83 24.13
N ASN A 212 9.81 13.64 24.55
CA ASN A 212 10.48 14.46 25.55
C ASN A 212 11.08 15.77 24.98
N GLY A 213 10.87 16.05 23.68
CA GLY A 213 11.39 17.24 22.99
C GLY A 213 12.82 17.12 22.48
N THR A 214 13.52 16.02 22.76
CA THR A 214 14.86 15.78 22.17
C THR A 214 14.75 15.25 20.75
N ARG A 215 15.86 15.30 20.00
CA ARG A 215 15.97 14.63 18.70
C ARG A 215 16.90 13.44 18.82
N ALA A 216 16.53 12.33 18.16
CA ALA A 216 17.33 11.12 18.13
C ALA A 216 17.28 10.50 16.73
N GLU A 217 18.40 9.94 16.30
CA GLU A 217 18.44 9.06 15.15
C GLU A 217 17.79 7.72 15.54
N GLU A 218 16.82 7.30 14.77
CA GLU A 218 16.13 6.04 15.02
C GLU A 218 16.57 4.99 14.00
N PRO A 219 16.70 3.72 14.42
CA PRO A 219 16.98 2.63 13.51
C PRO A 219 15.98 2.57 12.35
N SER A 220 16.47 2.19 11.17
CA SER A 220 15.67 1.93 9.98
C SER A 220 16.06 0.58 9.37
N PHE A 221 15.22 0.06 8.48
CA PHE A 221 15.45 -1.18 7.75
C PHE A 221 15.17 -0.99 6.25
N PRO A 222 15.76 -1.82 5.36
CA PRO A 222 15.57 -1.70 3.91
C PRO A 222 14.12 -1.80 3.48
N ALA A 223 13.72 -1.04 2.45
CA ALA A 223 12.36 -1.10 1.89
C ALA A 223 12.01 -2.50 1.34
N GLU A 224 13.00 -3.27 0.94
CA GLU A 224 12.88 -4.63 0.45
C GLU A 224 12.34 -5.59 1.52
N GLU A 225 12.67 -5.38 2.79
CA GLU A 225 12.12 -6.18 3.89
C GLU A 225 10.64 -5.87 4.14
N ALA A 226 10.25 -4.60 4.00
CA ALA A 226 8.83 -4.23 3.99
C ALA A 226 8.10 -4.87 2.80
N ALA A 227 8.71 -4.87 1.62
CA ALA A 227 8.16 -5.50 0.43
C ALA A 227 7.97 -7.01 0.59
N ALA A 228 8.92 -7.71 1.23
CA ALA A 228 8.79 -9.14 1.55
C ALA A 228 7.60 -9.41 2.48
N ALA A 229 7.35 -8.54 3.45
CA ALA A 229 6.19 -8.65 4.33
C ALA A 229 4.85 -8.42 3.58
N VAL A 230 4.80 -7.47 2.63
CA VAL A 230 3.63 -7.26 1.75
C VAL A 230 3.41 -8.48 0.85
N LEU A 231 4.47 -9.03 0.26
CA LEU A 231 4.37 -10.24 -0.57
C LEU A 231 3.88 -11.44 0.25
N PHE A 232 4.34 -11.62 1.49
CA PHE A 232 3.80 -12.63 2.41
C PHE A 232 2.28 -12.47 2.59
N MET A 233 1.80 -11.25 2.86
CA MET A 233 0.36 -11.00 2.98
C MET A 233 -0.39 -11.32 1.69
N ALA A 234 0.15 -10.95 0.54
CA ALA A 234 -0.44 -11.17 -0.77
C ALA A 234 -0.51 -12.65 -1.15
N SER A 235 0.48 -13.43 -0.74
CA SER A 235 0.61 -14.86 -1.06
C SER A 235 -0.11 -15.79 -0.08
N ALA A 236 -0.78 -15.26 0.95
CA ALA A 236 -1.55 -16.08 1.87
C ALA A 236 -2.66 -16.84 1.11
N PRO A 237 -2.96 -18.09 1.47
CA PRO A 237 -4.00 -18.87 0.79
C PRO A 237 -5.37 -18.16 0.86
N ALA A 238 -6.24 -18.42 -0.09
CA ALA A 238 -7.56 -17.78 -0.18
C ALA A 238 -8.44 -18.01 1.07
N SER A 239 -8.19 -19.08 1.80
CA SER A 239 -8.88 -19.40 3.07
C SER A 239 -8.39 -18.60 4.27
N ALA A 240 -7.30 -17.82 4.13
CA ALA A 240 -6.70 -17.06 5.24
C ALA A 240 -6.59 -15.57 4.89
N ASN A 241 -6.83 -14.71 5.88
CA ASN A 241 -6.60 -13.28 5.80
C ASN A 241 -5.59 -12.83 6.86
N VAL A 242 -4.49 -12.24 6.43
CA VAL A 242 -3.57 -11.52 7.33
C VAL A 242 -4.17 -10.12 7.57
N ARG A 243 -4.97 -9.99 8.63
CA ARG A 243 -5.77 -8.78 8.90
C ARG A 243 -4.93 -7.60 9.37
N SER A 244 -3.83 -7.88 10.07
CA SER A 244 -2.90 -6.87 10.58
C SER A 244 -1.51 -7.47 10.68
N LEU A 245 -0.53 -6.73 10.18
CA LEU A 245 0.88 -7.07 10.29
C LEU A 245 1.65 -5.81 10.66
N LEU A 246 2.43 -5.85 11.73
CA LEU A 246 3.25 -4.72 12.18
C LEU A 246 4.72 -5.10 12.00
N VAL A 247 5.45 -4.26 11.24
CA VAL A 247 6.87 -4.43 10.94
C VAL A 247 7.62 -3.16 11.31
N THR A 248 8.60 -3.28 12.19
CA THR A 248 9.42 -2.15 12.66
C THR A 248 10.90 -2.46 12.54
N ALA A 249 11.73 -1.42 12.43
CA ALA A 249 13.16 -1.61 12.58
C ALA A 249 13.49 -2.19 13.95
N ALA A 250 14.42 -3.14 13.98
CA ALA A 250 14.92 -3.69 15.24
C ALA A 250 15.52 -2.55 16.09
N GLY A 251 15.09 -2.45 17.34
CA GLY A 251 15.51 -1.38 18.24
C GLY A 251 14.80 -0.03 18.05
N MET A 252 13.81 0.06 17.16
CA MET A 252 12.98 1.26 17.05
C MET A 252 12.16 1.47 18.35
N PRO A 253 12.15 2.68 18.95
CA PRO A 253 11.43 2.96 20.18
C PRO A 253 9.92 3.08 19.92
N PHE A 254 9.26 1.97 19.59
CA PHE A 254 7.82 1.95 19.30
C PHE A 254 6.99 1.63 20.54
N GLY A 255 7.30 0.55 21.24
CA GLY A 255 6.56 0.12 22.44
C GLY A 255 6.96 0.83 23.74
N GLY A 256 7.98 1.64 23.72
CA GLY A 256 8.52 2.37 24.88
C GLY A 256 8.56 3.88 24.71
N ARG A 257 7.74 4.43 23.81
CA ARG A 257 7.56 5.88 23.70
C ARG A 257 6.65 6.35 24.82
N GLY A 258 7.23 6.81 25.89
CA GLY A 258 6.57 7.37 27.05
C GLY A 258 7.40 8.52 27.62
#